data_e3b158c50b02c1d76e439177e84b4e9b
#
_entry.id   e3b158c50b02c1d76e439177e84b4e9b
#
_cell.length_a   1.000
_cell.length_b   1.000
_cell.length_c   1.000
_cell.angle_alpha   90.00
_cell.angle_beta   90.00
_cell.angle_gamma   90.00
#
_symmetry.space_group_name_H-M   'P 1'
#
loop_
_entity.id
_entity.type
_entity.pdbx_description
1 polymer ?
#
loop_
_entity_poly.entity_id
_entity_poly.type
_entity_poly.pdbx_seq_one_letter_code
_entity_poly.pdbx_strand_id
1 'polypeptide(L)'
;MPSYMVQVAYTSEAVAALVKKPQDRASVVGKAVEKLGGSVKGAWLTFGDYDTMVIIDLPDNTSAAAFAMAISAGGSCKAVKTTPLLSVEEGTAAMKKASGAGYKAVS
;
A
#
# COMPACT_ATOMS: atom_id res chain seq x y z
N MET A 1 13.83 -6.56 2.33
CA MET A 1 12.97 -5.83 1.39
C MET A 1 11.96 -4.99 2.18
N PRO A 2 11.81 -3.70 1.88
CA PRO A 2 10.83 -2.88 2.60
C PRO A 2 9.41 -3.37 2.41
N SER A 3 8.58 -3.14 3.44
CA SER A 3 7.16 -3.50 3.42
C SER A 3 6.30 -2.26 3.36
N TYR A 4 5.17 -2.37 2.70
CA TYR A 4 4.21 -1.28 2.54
C TYR A 4 2.80 -1.78 2.77
N MET A 5 1.98 -0.95 3.41
CA MET A 5 0.55 -1.16 3.49
C MET A 5 -0.10 -0.30 2.41
N VAL A 6 -0.86 -0.91 1.53
CA VAL A 6 -1.59 -0.17 0.48
C VAL A 6 -3.08 -0.34 0.72
N GLN A 7 -3.76 0.78 0.89
CA GLN A 7 -5.20 0.83 1.10
C GLN A 7 -5.83 1.48 -0.12
N VAL A 8 -6.90 0.87 -0.61
CA VAL A 8 -7.57 1.29 -1.85
C VAL A 8 -9.05 1.51 -1.59
N ALA A 9 -9.54 2.64 -2.07
CA ALA A 9 -10.97 2.91 -2.16
C ALA A 9 -11.36 2.88 -3.64
N TYR A 10 -12.36 2.06 -3.98
CA TYR A 10 -12.85 1.93 -5.36
C TYR A 10 -13.83 3.02 -5.71
N THR A 11 -13.98 3.29 -7.01
CA THR A 11 -15.08 4.11 -7.52
C THR A 11 -16.40 3.36 -7.34
N SER A 12 -17.51 4.09 -7.37
CA SER A 12 -18.84 3.48 -7.30
C SER A 12 -19.06 2.48 -8.42
N GLU A 13 -18.57 2.80 -9.62
CA GLU A 13 -18.66 1.92 -10.80
C GLU A 13 -17.90 0.61 -10.56
N ALA A 14 -16.71 0.69 -9.95
CA ALA A 14 -15.92 -0.50 -9.66
C ALA A 14 -16.61 -1.37 -8.61
N VAL A 15 -17.15 -0.79 -7.56
CA VAL A 15 -17.91 -1.53 -6.54
C VAL A 15 -19.10 -2.21 -7.15
N ALA A 16 -19.86 -1.49 -7.99
CA ALA A 16 -21.03 -2.07 -8.68
C ALA A 16 -20.63 -3.26 -9.57
N ALA A 17 -19.51 -3.14 -10.29
CA ALA A 17 -19.00 -4.22 -11.12
C ALA A 17 -18.61 -5.44 -10.29
N LEU A 18 -17.97 -5.24 -9.14
CA LEU A 18 -17.57 -6.33 -8.24
C LEU A 18 -18.77 -7.02 -7.61
N VAL A 19 -19.82 -6.27 -7.27
CA VAL A 19 -21.05 -6.82 -6.72
C VAL A 19 -21.77 -7.66 -7.78
N LYS A 20 -21.79 -7.16 -9.02
CA LYS A 20 -22.44 -7.87 -10.15
C LYS A 20 -21.69 -9.13 -10.53
N LYS A 21 -20.35 -9.08 -10.49
CA LYS A 21 -19.50 -10.22 -10.83
C LYS A 21 -18.37 -10.33 -9.79
N PRO A 22 -18.64 -10.99 -8.67
CA PRO A 22 -17.63 -11.16 -7.63
C PRO A 22 -16.36 -11.83 -8.16
N GLN A 23 -15.21 -11.33 -7.78
CA GLN A 23 -13.92 -11.86 -8.21
C GLN A 23 -12.84 -11.61 -7.17
N ASP A 24 -11.81 -12.43 -7.19
CA ASP A 24 -10.62 -12.28 -6.36
C ASP A 24 -9.63 -11.35 -7.04
N ARG A 25 -9.53 -10.13 -6.52
CA ARG A 25 -8.57 -9.16 -7.04
C ARG A 25 -7.15 -9.37 -6.50
N ALA A 26 -6.99 -10.16 -5.43
CA ALA A 26 -5.68 -10.38 -4.82
C ALA A 26 -4.70 -11.05 -5.79
N SER A 27 -5.17 -11.95 -6.65
CA SER A 27 -4.32 -12.61 -7.64
C SER A 27 -3.82 -11.62 -8.70
N VAL A 28 -4.65 -10.67 -9.10
CA VAL A 28 -4.28 -9.62 -10.06
C VAL A 28 -3.23 -8.69 -9.45
N VAL A 29 -3.45 -8.29 -8.20
CA VAL A 29 -2.51 -7.46 -7.43
C VAL A 29 -1.18 -8.21 -7.27
N GLY A 30 -1.23 -9.49 -6.93
CA GLY A 30 -0.04 -10.32 -6.76
C GLY A 30 0.84 -10.36 -8.00
N LYS A 31 0.24 -10.49 -9.17
CA LYS A 31 1.01 -10.51 -10.43
C LYS A 31 1.68 -9.17 -10.70
N ALA A 32 1.00 -8.06 -10.42
CA ALA A 32 1.59 -6.73 -10.60
C ALA A 32 2.75 -6.51 -9.64
N VAL A 33 2.60 -6.92 -8.38
CA VAL A 33 3.65 -6.80 -7.37
C VAL A 33 4.87 -7.66 -7.75
N GLU A 34 4.64 -8.88 -8.23
CA GLU A 34 5.72 -9.77 -8.68
C GLU A 34 6.51 -9.16 -9.84
N LYS A 35 5.84 -8.54 -10.81
CA LYS A 35 6.50 -7.86 -11.93
C LYS A 35 7.37 -6.69 -11.47
N LEU A 36 7.04 -6.11 -10.33
CA LEU A 36 7.83 -5.03 -9.74
C LEU A 36 8.92 -5.53 -8.78
N GLY A 37 9.09 -6.84 -8.71
CA GLY A 37 10.16 -7.46 -7.94
C GLY A 37 9.82 -7.77 -6.50
N GLY A 38 8.54 -7.77 -6.14
CA GLY A 38 8.09 -7.99 -4.78
C GLY A 38 7.16 -9.18 -4.60
N SER A 39 6.50 -9.21 -3.46
CA SER A 39 5.54 -10.26 -3.10
C SER A 39 4.44 -9.69 -2.20
N VAL A 40 3.27 -10.32 -2.23
CA VAL A 40 2.15 -9.98 -1.35
C VAL A 40 2.27 -10.80 -0.07
N LYS A 41 2.28 -10.13 1.08
CA LYS A 41 2.30 -10.77 2.40
C LYS A 41 0.91 -11.11 2.88
N GLY A 42 -0.08 -10.33 2.50
CA GLY A 42 -1.46 -10.56 2.88
C GLY A 42 -2.39 -9.57 2.20
N ALA A 43 -3.65 -9.93 2.08
CA ALA A 43 -4.67 -9.11 1.47
C ALA A 43 -6.00 -9.30 2.20
N TRP A 44 -6.72 -8.22 2.40
CA TRP A 44 -8.00 -8.21 3.10
C TRP A 44 -8.97 -7.27 2.42
N LEU A 45 -10.25 -7.63 2.44
CA LEU A 45 -11.31 -6.69 2.13
C LEU A 45 -11.65 -5.92 3.40
N THR A 46 -11.93 -4.64 3.22
CA THR A 46 -12.33 -3.76 4.31
C THR A 46 -13.59 -3.02 3.90
N PHE A 47 -14.20 -2.34 4.84
CA PHE A 47 -15.29 -1.42 4.56
C PHE A 47 -15.18 -0.22 5.51
N GLY A 48 -15.63 0.94 5.06
CA GLY A 48 -15.40 2.22 5.72
C GLY A 48 -14.75 3.16 4.71
N ASP A 49 -13.65 3.80 5.09
CA ASP A 49 -12.94 4.73 4.20
C ASP A 49 -12.26 4.04 3.03
N TYR A 50 -11.87 2.79 3.20
CA TYR A 50 -11.20 1.98 2.18
C TYR A 50 -11.91 0.66 2.00
N ASP A 51 -11.75 0.05 0.82
CA ASP A 51 -12.44 -1.17 0.44
C ASP A 51 -11.53 -2.39 0.46
N THR A 52 -10.23 -2.18 0.35
CA THR A 52 -9.24 -3.27 0.40
C THR A 52 -7.93 -2.78 0.99
N MET A 53 -7.19 -3.72 1.56
CA MET A 53 -5.88 -3.44 2.13
C MET A 53 -4.95 -4.60 1.84
N VAL A 54 -3.73 -4.29 1.39
CA VAL A 54 -2.71 -5.30 1.16
C VAL A 54 -1.42 -4.90 1.88
N ILE A 55 -0.70 -5.90 2.35
CA ILE A 55 0.67 -5.73 2.83
C ILE A 55 1.58 -6.37 1.78
N ILE A 56 2.50 -5.58 1.26
CA ILE A 56 3.40 -6.01 0.18
C ILE A 56 4.84 -5.69 0.51
N ASP A 57 5.75 -6.51 0.02
CA ASP A 57 7.17 -6.22 0.02
C ASP A 57 7.56 -5.79 -1.39
N LEU A 58 8.34 -4.74 -1.48
CA LEU A 58 8.88 -4.24 -2.76
C LEU A 58 10.33 -3.80 -2.55
N PRO A 59 11.15 -3.80 -3.63
CA PRO A 59 12.58 -3.51 -3.50
C PRO A 59 12.88 -2.12 -2.93
N ASP A 60 12.07 -1.12 -3.29
CA ASP A 60 12.36 0.27 -2.95
C ASP A 60 11.10 1.14 -3.10
N ASN A 61 11.23 2.41 -2.71
CA ASN A 61 10.14 3.37 -2.79
C ASN A 61 9.71 3.65 -4.23
N THR A 62 10.63 3.60 -5.19
CA THR A 62 10.29 3.81 -6.60
C THR A 62 9.34 2.73 -7.08
N SER A 63 9.59 1.47 -6.71
CA SER A 63 8.70 0.35 -7.04
C SER A 63 7.33 0.50 -6.36
N ALA A 64 7.31 0.95 -5.11
CA ALA A 64 6.07 1.19 -4.37
C ALA A 64 5.25 2.30 -5.02
N ALA A 65 5.89 3.38 -5.42
CA ALA A 65 5.23 4.46 -6.15
C ALA A 65 4.70 3.98 -7.51
N ALA A 66 5.48 3.16 -8.20
CA ALA A 66 5.07 2.57 -9.48
C ALA A 66 3.82 1.72 -9.33
N PHE A 67 3.75 0.91 -8.25
CA PHE A 67 2.56 0.12 -7.97
C PHE A 67 1.33 1.00 -7.72
N ALA A 68 1.48 2.04 -6.90
CA ALA A 68 0.38 2.98 -6.62
C ALA A 68 -0.10 3.67 -7.91
N MET A 69 0.83 4.10 -8.76
CA MET A 69 0.49 4.72 -10.03
C MET A 69 -0.21 3.76 -10.98
N ALA A 70 0.25 2.49 -11.03
CA ALA A 70 -0.34 1.49 -11.91
C ALA A 70 -1.80 1.21 -11.56
N ILE A 71 -2.12 1.02 -10.28
CA ILE A 71 -3.50 0.78 -9.87
C ILE A 71 -4.36 2.03 -10.02
N SER A 72 -3.82 3.22 -9.81
CA SER A 72 -4.53 4.48 -10.03
C SER A 72 -4.83 4.69 -11.51
N ALA A 73 -3.88 4.38 -12.38
CA ALA A 73 -4.03 4.52 -13.83
C ALA A 73 -5.11 3.57 -14.39
N GLY A 74 -5.40 2.48 -13.70
CA GLY A 74 -6.44 1.56 -14.11
C GLY A 74 -7.86 2.13 -14.05
N GLY A 75 -8.07 3.24 -13.35
CA GLY A 75 -9.34 3.97 -13.33
C GLY A 75 -10.41 3.43 -12.38
N SER A 76 -10.13 2.34 -11.66
CA SER A 76 -11.09 1.72 -10.72
C SER A 76 -10.98 2.24 -9.29
N CYS A 77 -9.98 3.06 -9.00
CA CYS A 77 -9.70 3.54 -7.66
C CYS A 77 -9.95 5.03 -7.53
N LYS A 78 -10.74 5.44 -6.53
CA LYS A 78 -10.90 6.86 -6.21
C LYS A 78 -9.85 7.36 -5.24
N ALA A 79 -9.20 6.47 -4.50
CA ALA A 79 -8.11 6.81 -3.58
C ALA A 79 -7.20 5.62 -3.38
N VAL A 80 -5.91 5.90 -3.29
CA VAL A 80 -4.87 4.91 -2.99
C VAL A 80 -3.97 5.52 -1.92
N LYS A 81 -3.80 4.81 -0.81
CA LYS A 81 -2.94 5.26 0.29
C LYS A 81 -1.87 4.21 0.53
N THR A 82 -0.60 4.59 0.31
CA THR A 82 0.54 3.74 0.57
C THR A 82 1.26 4.21 1.82
N THR A 83 1.41 3.33 2.79
CA THR A 83 2.10 3.62 4.05
C THR A 83 3.33 2.73 4.15
N PRO A 84 4.53 3.30 4.15
CA PRO A 84 5.75 2.53 4.42
C PRO A 84 5.70 1.99 5.84
N LEU A 85 6.11 0.73 6.00
CA LEU A 85 6.14 0.07 7.30
C LEU A 85 7.58 -0.09 7.76
N LEU A 86 7.79 0.14 9.04
CA LEU A 86 9.08 -0.12 9.69
C LEU A 86 8.90 -1.31 10.62
N SER A 87 9.91 -2.17 10.71
CA SER A 87 9.97 -3.14 11.78
C SER A 87 10.15 -2.40 13.12
N VAL A 88 9.86 -3.07 14.22
CA VAL A 88 10.11 -2.49 15.55
C VAL A 88 11.60 -2.10 15.69
N GLU A 89 12.49 -2.92 15.17
CA GLU A 89 13.92 -2.69 15.18
C GLU A 89 14.32 -1.43 14.40
N GLU A 90 13.79 -1.30 13.18
CA GLU A 90 14.00 -0.09 12.35
C GLU A 90 13.43 1.16 13.04
N GLY A 91 12.26 1.03 13.66
CA GLY A 91 11.64 2.13 14.39
C GLY A 91 12.49 2.56 15.58
N THR A 92 13.05 1.61 16.31
CA THR A 92 13.97 1.90 17.42
C THR A 92 15.23 2.62 16.92
N ALA A 93 15.77 2.17 15.80
CA ALA A 93 16.93 2.83 15.19
C ALA A 93 16.60 4.27 14.77
N ALA A 94 15.40 4.48 14.22
CA ALA A 94 14.94 5.82 13.85
C ALA A 94 14.82 6.73 15.08
N MET A 95 14.33 6.21 16.20
CA MET A 95 14.23 6.97 17.45
C MET A 95 15.62 7.43 17.94
N LYS A 96 16.62 6.55 17.85
CA LYS A 96 17.99 6.90 18.22
C LYS A 96 18.56 7.99 17.32
N LYS A 97 18.33 7.89 16.01
CA LYS A 97 18.76 8.93 15.06
C LYS A 97 18.05 10.26 15.32
N ALA A 98 16.76 10.21 15.64
CA ALA A 98 15.98 11.42 15.93
C ALA A 98 16.52 12.20 17.09
N SER A 99 17.01 11.52 18.15
CA SER A 99 17.57 12.19 19.32
C SER A 99 18.83 12.98 19.00
N GLY A 100 19.53 12.64 17.92
CA GLY A 100 20.73 13.35 17.47
C GLY A 100 20.48 14.41 16.41
N ALA A 101 19.22 14.61 15.98
CA ALA A 101 18.90 15.50 14.86
C ALA A 101 18.95 17.00 15.21
N GLY A 102 18.90 17.34 16.50
CA GLY A 102 18.98 18.73 16.93
C GLY A 102 17.77 19.59 16.58
N TYR A 103 16.61 18.97 16.38
CA TYR A 103 15.38 19.68 16.05
C TYR A 103 14.89 20.51 17.23
N LYS A 104 14.59 21.78 16.98
CA LYS A 104 13.98 22.66 17.97
C LYS A 104 12.48 22.70 17.76
N ALA A 105 11.73 22.44 18.85
CA ALA A 105 10.29 22.49 18.83
C ALA A 105 9.77 23.88 18.48
N VAL A 106 8.60 23.94 17.89
CA VAL A 106 7.88 25.20 17.65
C VAL A 106 7.48 25.77 18.99
N SER A 107 7.70 27.08 19.17
CA SER A 107 7.37 27.77 20.42
C SER A 107 6.62 29.05 20.15
#